data_e9711dcd508a0f22b488ecb41909ab9f
#
_entry.id   e9711dcd508a0f22b488ecb41909ab9f
#
_cell.length_a   1.000
_cell.length_b   1.000
_cell.length_c   1.000
_cell.angle_alpha   90.00
_cell.angle_beta   90.00
_cell.angle_gamma   90.00
#
_symmetry.space_group_name_H-M   'P 1'
#
loop_
_entity.id
_entity.type
_entity.pdbx_description
1 polymer ?
#
loop_
_entity_poly.entity_id
_entity_poly.type
_entity_poly.pdbx_seq_one_letter_code
_entity_poly.pdbx_strand_id
1 'polypeptide(L)' 'MSEEHFKAFLEAVKADAVLQEKLKAAADEDSVMAIAKDAGFLISTEELKSSR' A
#
# COMPACT_ATOMS: atom_id res chain seq x y z
N MET A 1 2.90 -0.69 15.32
CA MET A 1 1.60 -0.12 14.99
C MET A 1 1.38 -0.08 13.51
N SER A 2 0.13 0.04 13.14
CA SER A 2 -0.26 0.01 11.74
C SER A 2 0.30 1.19 10.94
N GLU A 3 0.50 2.30 11.61
CA GLU A 3 1.05 3.47 10.94
C GLU A 3 2.45 3.21 10.40
N GLU A 4 3.23 2.44 11.11
CA GLU A 4 4.57 2.11 10.67
C GLU A 4 4.55 1.23 9.44
N HIS A 5 3.62 0.30 9.40
CA HIS A 5 3.48 -0.56 8.22
C HIS A 5 3.11 0.26 6.99
N PHE A 6 2.21 1.20 7.16
CA PHE A 6 1.80 2.06 6.05
C PHE A 6 2.97 2.90 5.56
N LYS A 7 3.74 3.46 6.49
CA LYS A 7 4.91 4.25 6.12
C LYS A 7 5.93 3.40 5.36
N ALA A 8 6.17 2.19 5.86
CA ALA A 8 7.12 1.30 5.20
C ALA A 8 6.65 0.98 3.80
N PHE A 9 5.35 0.79 3.63
CA PHE A 9 4.80 0.52 2.32
C PHE A 9 5.03 1.70 1.37
N LEU A 10 4.78 2.90 1.84
CA LEU A 10 4.98 4.09 1.02
C LEU A 10 6.43 4.25 0.60
N GLU A 11 7.35 3.97 1.52
CA GLU A 11 8.75 4.07 1.18
C GLU A 11 9.17 3.00 0.18
N ALA A 12 8.60 1.82 0.32
CA ALA A 12 8.87 0.75 -0.65
C ALA A 12 8.37 1.15 -2.03
N VAL A 13 7.21 1.79 -2.08
CA VAL A 13 6.65 2.25 -3.35
C VAL A 13 7.57 3.28 -3.99
N LYS A 14 8.10 4.18 -3.20
CA LYS A 14 9.01 5.19 -3.71
C LYS A 14 10.27 4.58 -4.31
N ALA A 15 10.74 3.51 -3.71
CA ALA A 15 11.98 2.87 -4.12
C ALA A 15 11.77 1.84 -5.22
N ASP A 16 10.54 1.41 -5.47
CA ASP A 16 10.25 0.32 -6.39
C ASP A 16 9.28 0.79 -7.46
N ALA A 17 9.79 0.93 -8.68
CA ALA A 17 8.96 1.38 -9.79
C ALA A 17 7.86 0.37 -10.14
N VAL A 18 8.11 -0.91 -9.92
CA VAL A 18 7.11 -1.94 -10.20
C VAL A 18 5.90 -1.74 -9.29
N LEU A 19 6.14 -1.46 -8.01
CA LEU A 19 5.03 -1.19 -7.10
C LEU A 19 4.27 0.06 -7.52
N GLN A 20 4.98 1.08 -7.97
CA GLN A 20 4.32 2.30 -8.42
C GLN A 20 3.38 2.03 -9.59
N GLU A 21 3.83 1.23 -10.53
CA GLU A 21 2.98 0.90 -11.68
C GLU A 21 1.78 0.09 -11.27
N LYS A 22 1.97 -0.86 -10.35
CA LYS A 22 0.85 -1.65 -9.86
C LYS A 22 -0.19 -0.77 -9.18
N LEU A 23 0.27 0.19 -8.38
CA LEU A 23 -0.63 1.08 -7.70
C LEU A 23 -1.37 2.00 -8.65
N LYS A 24 -0.71 2.42 -9.72
CA LYS A 24 -1.38 3.23 -10.73
C LYS A 24 -2.53 2.46 -11.39
N ALA A 25 -2.34 1.16 -11.56
CA ALA A 25 -3.35 0.32 -12.16
C ALA A 25 -4.46 -0.04 -11.17
N ALA A 26 -4.22 0.17 -9.88
CA ALA A 26 -5.21 -0.15 -8.87
C ALA A 26 -6.37 0.83 -8.95
N ALA A 27 -7.58 0.31 -9.10
CA ALA A 27 -8.75 1.15 -9.28
C ALA A 27 -9.44 1.48 -7.96
N ASP A 28 -9.25 0.65 -6.93
CA ASP A 28 -9.94 0.85 -5.67
C ASP A 28 -9.06 0.39 -4.51
N GLU A 29 -9.61 0.54 -3.30
CA GLU A 29 -8.86 0.20 -2.10
C GLU A 29 -8.54 -1.28 -2.03
N ASP A 30 -9.45 -2.12 -2.48
CA ASP A 30 -9.20 -3.55 -2.45
C ASP A 30 -7.99 -3.91 -3.30
N SER A 31 -7.86 -3.29 -4.44
CA SER A 31 -6.70 -3.54 -5.30
C SER A 31 -5.42 -3.08 -4.62
N VAL A 32 -5.46 -1.91 -3.99
CA VAL A 32 -4.30 -1.39 -3.28
C VAL A 32 -3.90 -2.35 -2.15
N MET A 33 -4.89 -2.85 -1.41
CA MET A 33 -4.60 -3.78 -0.33
C MET A 33 -4.00 -5.08 -0.83
N ALA A 34 -4.50 -5.57 -1.95
CA ALA A 34 -3.96 -6.79 -2.53
C ALA A 34 -2.50 -6.60 -2.92
N ILE A 35 -2.18 -5.44 -3.47
CA ILE A 35 -0.80 -5.12 -3.85
C ILE A 35 0.08 -5.06 -2.61
N ALA A 36 -0.39 -4.42 -1.56
CA ALA A 36 0.36 -4.31 -0.32
C ALA A 36 0.62 -5.68 0.28
N LYS A 37 -0.39 -6.53 0.31
CA LYS A 37 -0.24 -7.89 0.84
C LYS A 37 0.77 -8.68 0.02
N ASP A 38 0.71 -8.52 -1.28
CA ASP A 38 1.61 -9.25 -2.17
C ASP A 38 3.05 -8.81 -1.92
N ALA A 39 3.24 -7.56 -1.55
CA ALA A 39 4.56 -7.03 -1.23
C ALA A 39 5.00 -7.37 0.20
N GLY A 40 4.12 -7.96 0.99
CA GLY A 40 4.47 -8.36 2.35
C GLY A 40 4.07 -7.36 3.42
N PHE A 41 3.23 -6.41 3.09
CA PHE A 41 2.77 -5.39 4.04
C PHE A 41 1.34 -5.67 4.47
N LEU A 42 1.13 -5.72 5.78
CA LEU A 42 -0.20 -5.97 6.33
C LEU A 42 -0.85 -4.64 6.70
N ILE A 43 -1.64 -4.13 5.78
CA ILE A 43 -2.33 -2.86 5.97
C ILE A 43 -3.83 -3.11 5.90
N SER A 44 -4.58 -2.54 6.82
CA SER A 44 -6.03 -2.69 6.83
C SER A 44 -6.68 -1.57 6.04
N THR A 45 -7.92 -1.81 5.62
CA THR A 45 -8.67 -0.80 4.88
C THR A 45 -8.86 0.45 5.72
N GLU A 46 -9.06 0.27 7.02
CA GLU A 46 -9.25 1.42 7.90
C GLU A 46 -8.03 2.33 7.91
N GLU A 47 -6.85 1.75 7.85
CA GLU A 47 -5.63 2.56 7.85
C GLU A 47 -5.51 3.37 6.58
N LEU A 48 -5.90 2.80 5.46
CA LEU A 48 -5.88 3.54 4.21
C LEU A 48 -6.83 4.73 4.27
N LYS A 49 -7.98 4.54 4.87
CA LYS A 49 -8.95 5.62 5.00
C LYS A 49 -8.48 6.68 5.98
N SER A 50 -7.82 6.27 7.05
CA SER A 50 -7.39 7.20 8.09
C SER A 50 -6.22 8.07 7.65
N SER A 51 -5.46 7.62 6.67
CA SER A 51 -4.24 8.33 6.27
C SER A 51 -4.49 9.51 5.35
N ARG A 52 -5.75 9.83 5.10
CA ARG A 52 -6.08 10.96 4.23
C ARG A 52 -5.93 12.30 4.89
#